data_fa4cb0e773c7417ad2db615cf4b5935b
#
_entry.id   fa4cb0e773c7417ad2db615cf4b5935b
#
_cell.length_a   1.000
_cell.length_b   1.000
_cell.length_c   1.000
_cell.angle_alpha   90.00
_cell.angle_beta   90.00
_cell.angle_gamma   90.00
#
_symmetry.space_group_name_H-M   'P 1'
#
loop_
_entity.id
_entity.type
_entity.pdbx_description
1 polymer ?
#
loop_
_entity_poly.entity_id
_entity_poly.type
_entity_poly.pdbx_seq_one_letter_code
_entity_poly.pdbx_strand_id
1 'polypeptide(L)'
;MRLQTMLAAFAVVWAGNSPCAVADDAAPPGAAVATADATLAAAGKALYAQHCSHCHGFNMVNPGTIAYDLRRFPHDGKERFINSVTNGKNGRMPPWGGALSHEDIDALWAYVLTGGNT
;
A
#
# COMPACT_ATOMS: atom_id res chain seq x y z
N MET A 1 -26.54 -26.62 78.76
CA MET A 1 -25.92 -26.80 77.43
C MET A 1 -26.70 -25.94 76.46
N ARG A 2 -26.14 -24.85 76.02
CA ARG A 2 -26.76 -23.92 75.08
C ARG A 2 -25.93 -23.95 73.75
N LEU A 3 -26.59 -24.43 72.71
CA LEU A 3 -26.05 -24.53 71.37
C LEU A 3 -26.22 -23.18 70.71
N GLN A 4 -25.09 -22.48 70.44
CA GLN A 4 -25.10 -21.24 69.72
C GLN A 4 -24.81 -21.51 68.21
N THR A 5 -25.85 -21.31 67.42
CA THR A 5 -25.80 -21.39 65.97
C THR A 5 -25.20 -20.09 65.45
N MET A 6 -24.00 -20.14 64.88
CA MET A 6 -23.40 -19.02 64.14
C MET A 6 -23.91 -19.02 62.69
N LEU A 7 -24.65 -17.99 62.33
CA LEU A 7 -24.98 -17.68 60.93
C LEU A 7 -23.80 -17.00 60.29
N ALA A 8 -23.19 -17.65 59.34
CA ALA A 8 -22.20 -17.02 58.46
C ALA A 8 -22.93 -16.32 57.31
N ALA A 9 -22.82 -14.99 57.28
CA ALA A 9 -23.29 -14.17 56.16
C ALA A 9 -22.31 -14.25 55.01
N PHE A 10 -22.71 -14.88 53.90
CA PHE A 10 -21.96 -14.83 52.65
C PHE A 10 -22.24 -13.49 51.96
N ALA A 11 -21.24 -12.62 51.95
CA ALA A 11 -21.23 -11.43 51.14
C ALA A 11 -20.89 -11.81 49.66
N VAL A 12 -21.89 -11.75 48.80
CA VAL A 12 -21.68 -11.91 47.36
C VAL A 12 -21.09 -10.61 46.83
N VAL A 13 -19.79 -10.64 46.54
CA VAL A 13 -19.12 -9.56 45.83
C VAL A 13 -19.52 -9.63 44.35
N TRP A 14 -20.35 -8.71 43.92
CA TRP A 14 -20.66 -8.50 42.50
C TRP A 14 -19.42 -7.88 41.85
N ALA A 15 -18.65 -8.67 41.12
CA ALA A 15 -17.63 -8.19 40.21
C ALA A 15 -18.32 -7.45 39.06
N GLY A 16 -18.22 -6.13 39.08
CA GLY A 16 -18.69 -5.28 37.98
C GLY A 16 -17.95 -5.64 36.70
N ASN A 17 -18.67 -6.22 35.76
CA ASN A 17 -18.18 -6.42 34.39
C ASN A 17 -18.21 -5.07 33.69
N SER A 18 -17.07 -4.36 33.70
CA SER A 18 -16.92 -3.16 32.88
C SER A 18 -16.90 -3.58 31.42
N PRO A 19 -17.81 -3.10 30.56
CA PRO A 19 -17.66 -3.29 29.14
C PRO A 19 -16.39 -2.54 28.69
N CYS A 20 -15.42 -3.25 28.13
CA CYS A 20 -14.37 -2.64 27.33
C CYS A 20 -15.07 -1.85 26.22
N ALA A 21 -15.10 -0.52 26.35
CA ALA A 21 -15.40 0.35 25.25
C ALA A 21 -14.28 0.15 24.21
N VAL A 22 -14.57 -0.60 23.16
CA VAL A 22 -13.80 -0.55 21.93
C VAL A 22 -13.97 0.87 21.39
N ALA A 23 -12.96 1.71 21.60
CA ALA A 23 -12.88 2.97 20.90
C ALA A 23 -12.81 2.58 19.41
N ASP A 24 -13.87 2.88 18.67
CA ASP A 24 -13.86 2.90 17.22
C ASP A 24 -12.93 4.05 16.83
N ASP A 25 -11.64 3.74 16.73
CA ASP A 25 -10.62 4.66 16.22
C ASP A 25 -10.77 4.67 14.69
N ALA A 26 -11.89 5.28 14.26
CA ALA A 26 -12.11 5.51 12.84
C ALA A 26 -11.05 6.53 12.40
N ALA A 27 -9.97 6.03 11.78
CA ALA A 27 -8.95 6.86 11.17
C ALA A 27 -9.63 7.90 10.25
N PRO A 28 -9.17 9.15 10.26
CA PRO A 28 -9.76 10.18 9.40
C PRO A 28 -9.70 9.70 7.93
N PRO A 29 -10.74 10.00 7.11
CA PRO A 29 -10.84 9.48 5.74
C PRO A 29 -9.60 9.78 4.88
N GLY A 30 -8.88 10.86 5.16
CA GLY A 30 -7.60 11.17 4.50
C GLY A 30 -6.46 10.21 4.83
N ALA A 31 -6.42 9.64 6.04
CA ALA A 31 -5.38 8.68 6.42
C ALA A 31 -5.57 7.33 5.71
N ALA A 32 -6.82 6.90 5.51
CA ALA A 32 -7.12 5.66 4.79
C ALA A 32 -6.73 5.74 3.31
N VAL A 33 -6.96 6.89 2.67
CA VAL A 33 -6.56 7.12 1.27
C VAL A 33 -5.03 7.14 1.14
N ALA A 34 -4.33 7.87 2.03
CA ALA A 34 -2.88 7.94 2.02
C ALA A 34 -2.21 6.57 2.24
N THR A 35 -2.79 5.71 3.09
CA THR A 35 -2.29 4.34 3.30
C THR A 35 -2.56 3.43 2.10
N ALA A 36 -3.69 3.57 1.43
CA ALA A 36 -4.00 2.83 0.21
C ALA A 36 -3.04 3.20 -0.93
N ASP A 37 -2.76 4.48 -1.13
CA ASP A 37 -1.80 4.95 -2.13
C ASP A 37 -0.39 4.46 -1.85
N ALA A 38 0.05 4.46 -0.58
CA ALA A 38 1.36 3.95 -0.18
C ALA A 38 1.48 2.42 -0.40
N THR A 39 0.41 1.68 -0.11
CA THR A 39 0.36 0.23 -0.36
C THR A 39 0.43 -0.08 -1.85
N LEU A 40 -0.31 0.67 -2.66
CA LEU A 40 -0.29 0.52 -4.11
C LEU A 40 1.09 0.86 -4.69
N ALA A 41 1.73 1.94 -4.22
CA ALA A 41 3.09 2.30 -4.62
C ALA A 41 4.13 1.25 -4.23
N ALA A 42 3.98 0.60 -3.06
CA ALA A 42 4.86 -0.49 -2.64
C ALA A 42 4.72 -1.73 -3.55
N ALA A 43 3.50 -2.08 -3.94
CA ALA A 43 3.26 -3.13 -4.93
C ALA A 43 3.89 -2.77 -6.29
N GLY A 44 3.70 -1.53 -6.73
CA GLY A 44 4.30 -1.01 -7.96
C GLY A 44 5.84 -1.03 -7.93
N LYS A 45 6.46 -0.76 -6.78
CA LYS A 45 7.91 -0.86 -6.59
C LYS A 45 8.41 -2.29 -6.82
N ALA A 46 7.69 -3.29 -6.31
CA ALA A 46 8.05 -4.70 -6.52
C ALA A 46 7.95 -5.10 -8.00
N LEU A 47 6.87 -4.71 -8.68
CA LEU A 47 6.69 -4.92 -10.12
C LEU A 47 7.77 -4.19 -10.94
N TYR A 48 8.06 -2.96 -10.57
CA TYR A 48 9.11 -2.16 -11.20
C TYR A 48 10.49 -2.84 -11.10
N ALA A 49 10.83 -3.34 -9.93
CA ALA A 49 12.10 -4.04 -9.72
C ALA A 49 12.25 -5.27 -10.62
N GLN A 50 11.15 -5.97 -10.90
CA GLN A 50 11.13 -7.18 -11.72
C GLN A 50 11.18 -6.90 -13.22
N HIS A 51 10.47 -5.87 -13.68
CA HIS A 51 10.19 -5.67 -15.12
C HIS A 51 10.83 -4.43 -15.72
N CYS A 52 11.12 -3.41 -14.92
CA CYS A 52 11.48 -2.08 -15.41
C CYS A 52 12.91 -1.63 -15.06
N SER A 53 13.40 -2.06 -13.89
CA SER A 53 14.67 -1.60 -13.32
C SER A 53 15.87 -1.89 -14.21
N HIS A 54 15.81 -2.94 -15.02
CA HIS A 54 16.87 -3.35 -15.91
C HIS A 54 17.24 -2.26 -16.94
N CYS A 55 16.24 -1.54 -17.43
CA CYS A 55 16.44 -0.45 -18.40
C CYS A 55 16.36 0.94 -17.76
N HIS A 56 15.43 1.13 -16.81
CA HIS A 56 15.17 2.42 -16.19
C HIS A 56 15.97 2.67 -14.90
N GLY A 57 16.72 1.67 -14.43
CA GLY A 57 17.58 1.75 -13.25
C GLY A 57 16.86 1.51 -11.93
N PHE A 58 17.62 1.17 -10.91
CA PHE A 58 17.09 0.98 -9.56
C PHE A 58 16.53 2.30 -9.02
N ASN A 59 15.36 2.22 -8.39
CA ASN A 59 14.65 3.39 -7.86
C ASN A 59 14.48 4.50 -8.91
N MET A 60 14.32 4.11 -10.19
CA MET A 60 14.20 5.02 -11.34
C MET A 60 15.42 5.91 -11.59
N VAL A 61 16.56 5.61 -10.96
CA VAL A 61 17.82 6.31 -11.24
C VAL A 61 18.41 5.75 -12.53
N ASN A 62 18.26 6.49 -13.63
CA ASN A 62 18.75 6.06 -14.93
C ASN A 62 20.27 5.82 -14.89
N PRO A 63 20.76 4.60 -15.23
CA PRO A 63 22.18 4.26 -15.18
C PRO A 63 22.97 4.76 -16.40
N GLY A 64 22.49 5.79 -17.12
CA GLY A 64 23.11 6.30 -18.32
C GLY A 64 22.64 5.61 -19.60
N THR A 65 21.55 4.84 -19.54
CA THR A 65 20.92 4.26 -20.74
C THR A 65 20.10 5.31 -21.48
N ILE A 66 19.66 4.95 -22.71
CA ILE A 66 18.76 5.79 -23.51
C ILE A 66 17.31 5.75 -23.00
N ALA A 67 17.01 4.94 -21.99
CA ALA A 67 15.67 4.89 -21.39
C ALA A 67 15.35 6.24 -20.74
N TYR A 68 14.07 6.62 -20.81
CA TYR A 68 13.60 7.87 -20.21
C TYR A 68 13.74 7.83 -18.69
N ASP A 69 14.18 8.91 -18.07
CA ASP A 69 14.23 9.05 -16.61
C ASP A 69 12.81 9.22 -16.06
N LEU A 70 12.27 8.14 -15.49
CA LEU A 70 10.88 8.09 -15.01
C LEU A 70 10.60 9.05 -13.85
N ARG A 71 11.62 9.50 -13.11
CA ARG A 71 11.47 10.52 -12.06
C ARG A 71 11.01 11.87 -12.62
N ARG A 72 11.23 12.08 -13.92
CA ARG A 72 10.84 13.29 -14.64
C ARG A 72 9.53 13.10 -15.43
N PHE A 73 8.86 11.98 -15.24
CA PHE A 73 7.60 11.72 -15.93
C PHE A 73 6.50 12.65 -15.40
N PRO A 74 5.75 13.35 -16.28
CA PRO A 74 4.70 14.28 -15.84
C PRO A 74 3.60 13.56 -15.08
N HIS A 75 3.19 14.11 -13.92
CA HIS A 75 2.18 13.52 -13.06
C HIS A 75 0.76 13.53 -13.65
N ASP A 76 0.52 14.34 -14.66
CA ASP A 76 -0.71 14.38 -15.47
C ASP A 76 -0.71 13.42 -16.66
N GLY A 77 0.40 12.67 -16.82
CA GLY A 77 0.63 11.81 -17.97
C GLY A 77 0.18 10.35 -17.81
N LYS A 78 -0.78 10.01 -16.94
CA LYS A 78 -1.19 8.64 -16.65
C LYS A 78 -1.55 7.83 -17.90
N GLU A 79 -2.38 8.39 -18.78
CA GLU A 79 -2.80 7.69 -20.01
C GLU A 79 -1.62 7.39 -20.93
N ARG A 80 -0.69 8.33 -21.05
CA ARG A 80 0.53 8.13 -21.84
C ARG A 80 1.43 7.07 -21.23
N PHE A 81 1.51 7.02 -19.89
CA PHE A 81 2.23 5.97 -19.18
C PHE A 81 1.62 4.61 -19.46
N ILE A 82 0.31 4.44 -19.22
CA ILE A 82 -0.43 3.20 -19.48
C ILE A 82 -0.22 2.74 -20.92
N ASN A 83 -0.41 3.63 -21.89
CA ASN A 83 -0.22 3.30 -23.30
C ASN A 83 1.22 2.82 -23.61
N SER A 84 2.23 3.47 -23.03
CA SER A 84 3.64 3.10 -23.24
C SER A 84 3.98 1.74 -22.60
N VAL A 85 3.44 1.44 -21.41
CA VAL A 85 3.65 0.14 -20.76
C VAL A 85 2.90 -0.96 -21.51
N THR A 86 1.65 -0.72 -21.86
CA THR A 86 0.81 -1.73 -22.53
C THR A 86 1.34 -2.11 -23.90
N ASN A 87 1.69 -1.11 -24.73
CA ASN A 87 1.99 -1.30 -26.14
C ASN A 87 3.50 -1.24 -26.47
N GLY A 88 4.33 -0.91 -25.48
CA GLY A 88 5.74 -0.64 -25.71
C GLY A 88 5.98 0.69 -26.41
N LYS A 89 7.25 1.03 -26.61
CA LYS A 89 7.62 2.30 -27.22
C LYS A 89 8.87 2.21 -28.09
N ASN A 90 8.76 2.72 -29.32
CA ASN A 90 9.86 2.93 -30.26
C ASN A 90 10.70 1.67 -30.54
N GLY A 91 10.13 0.47 -30.47
CA GLY A 91 10.82 -0.80 -30.66
C GLY A 91 11.91 -1.11 -29.62
N ARG A 92 12.05 -0.29 -28.57
CA ARG A 92 13.06 -0.44 -27.51
C ARG A 92 12.47 -0.79 -26.16
N MET A 93 11.34 -0.22 -25.80
CA MET A 93 10.55 -0.63 -24.66
C MET A 93 9.57 -1.72 -25.12
N PRO A 94 9.64 -2.94 -24.58
CA PRO A 94 8.72 -4.01 -24.97
C PRO A 94 7.31 -3.73 -24.47
N PRO A 95 6.28 -4.31 -25.13
CA PRO A 95 4.90 -4.25 -24.65
C PRO A 95 4.71 -5.18 -23.45
N TRP A 96 4.06 -4.71 -22.40
CA TRP A 96 3.77 -5.46 -21.19
C TRP A 96 2.30 -5.80 -20.99
N GLY A 97 1.40 -5.31 -21.85
CA GLY A 97 -0.04 -5.51 -21.72
C GLY A 97 -0.50 -6.96 -21.78
N GLY A 98 0.33 -7.89 -22.26
CA GLY A 98 0.05 -9.33 -22.22
C GLY A 98 0.57 -10.03 -20.95
N ALA A 99 1.39 -9.35 -20.15
CA ALA A 99 2.05 -9.91 -18.96
C ALA A 99 1.61 -9.22 -17.66
N LEU A 100 1.17 -7.97 -17.73
CA LEU A 100 0.72 -7.19 -16.59
C LEU A 100 -0.78 -6.88 -16.72
N SER A 101 -1.50 -6.98 -15.61
CA SER A 101 -2.90 -6.56 -15.52
C SER A 101 -3.02 -5.03 -15.49
N HIS A 102 -4.24 -4.51 -15.59
CA HIS A 102 -4.49 -3.08 -15.41
C HIS A 102 -4.12 -2.61 -14.00
N GLU A 103 -4.42 -3.43 -13.00
CA GLU A 103 -4.09 -3.17 -11.59
C GLU A 103 -2.58 -3.11 -11.36
N ASP A 104 -1.81 -3.98 -12.02
CA ASP A 104 -0.35 -3.94 -11.97
C ASP A 104 0.20 -2.65 -12.58
N ILE A 105 -0.39 -2.22 -13.70
CA ILE A 105 0.01 -0.96 -14.37
C ILE A 105 -0.36 0.26 -13.52
N ASP A 106 -1.51 0.23 -12.84
CA ASP A 106 -1.91 1.28 -11.89
C ASP A 106 -0.98 1.31 -10.68
N ALA A 107 -0.55 0.17 -10.17
CA ALA A 107 0.44 0.09 -9.11
C ALA A 107 1.80 0.65 -9.55
N LEU A 108 2.26 0.30 -10.75
CA LEU A 108 3.46 0.89 -11.36
C LEU A 108 3.35 2.40 -11.48
N TRP A 109 2.19 2.91 -11.90
CA TRP A 109 1.95 4.35 -11.97
C TRP A 109 2.05 5.02 -10.60
N ALA A 110 1.41 4.43 -9.57
CA ALA A 110 1.52 4.94 -8.21
C ALA A 110 2.98 5.01 -7.73
N TYR A 111 3.80 4.01 -8.06
CA TYR A 111 5.22 4.05 -7.75
C TYR A 111 5.97 5.13 -8.53
N VAL A 112 5.68 5.32 -9.82
CA VAL A 112 6.32 6.37 -10.64
C VAL A 112 6.06 7.76 -10.07
N LEU A 113 4.86 8.00 -9.55
CA LEU A 113 4.51 9.28 -8.89
C LEU A 113 5.35 9.57 -7.64
N THR A 114 5.93 8.57 -6.99
CA THR A 114 6.84 8.76 -5.84
C THR A 114 8.21 9.26 -6.24
N GLY A 115 8.56 9.24 -7.53
CA GLY A 115 9.90 9.55 -8.00
C GLY A 115 10.98 8.58 -7.52
N GLY A 116 10.60 7.37 -7.09
CA GLY A 116 11.50 6.36 -6.55
C GLY A 116 11.75 6.45 -5.04
N ASN A 117 11.02 7.32 -4.33
CA ASN A 117 11.19 7.59 -2.89
C ASN A 117 10.19 6.79 -2.03
N THR A 118 10.28 5.47 -2.04
CA THR A 118 9.47 4.61 -1.16
C THR A 118 10.35 3.59 -0.45
#